data_6b7ab35b7d0938364c47b9124be6dc40
#
_entry.id   6b7ab35b7d0938364c47b9124be6dc40
#
_cell.length_a   1.000
_cell.length_b   1.000
_cell.length_c   1.000
_cell.angle_alpha   90.00
_cell.angle_beta   90.00
_cell.angle_gamma   90.00
#
_symmetry.space_group_name_H-M   'P 1'
#
loop_
_entity.id
_entity.type
_entity.pdbx_description
1 polymer ?
#
loop_
_entity_poly.entity_id
_entity_poly.type
_entity_poly.pdbx_seq_one_letter_code
_entity_poly.pdbx_strand_id
1 'polypeptide(L)'
;MEASNPEVLFDGDASEVKVKALAEADRQIRNCNRELLVNDIDPGRVRPASDWVPITRLSGHRALRLREFIDRGSALGLLALRPVWLMTPDVASRVLQPKPGLFDTVIFDEASQMPVEYALPSLFRSKIVVVSGDEKQMPPTSFFASKVENDEAAIFDGEEPEDAASEE
;
A
#
# COMPACT_ATOMS: atom_id res chain seq x y z
N MET A 1 -46.85 9.42 -1.73
CA MET A 1 -45.62 9.07 -2.48
C MET A 1 -45.17 7.63 -2.23
N GLU A 2 -45.34 7.07 -1.02
CA GLU A 2 -44.95 5.69 -0.71
C GLU A 2 -45.80 4.61 -1.39
N ALA A 3 -47.05 4.85 -1.62
CA ALA A 3 -47.99 3.91 -2.25
C ALA A 3 -47.75 3.65 -3.75
N SER A 4 -46.95 4.47 -4.42
CA SER A 4 -46.68 4.36 -5.85
C SER A 4 -45.37 3.63 -6.19
N ASN A 5 -44.56 3.30 -5.19
CA ASN A 5 -43.26 2.62 -5.37
C ASN A 5 -43.09 1.52 -4.30
N PRO A 6 -43.58 0.30 -4.54
CA PRO A 6 -43.49 -0.79 -3.59
C PRO A 6 -42.05 -1.18 -3.27
N GLU A 7 -41.07 -0.82 -4.11
CA GLU A 7 -39.64 -1.05 -3.90
C GLU A 7 -39.06 -0.18 -2.75
N VAL A 8 -39.77 0.86 -2.34
CA VAL A 8 -39.37 1.78 -1.24
C VAL A 8 -39.90 1.32 0.13
N LEU A 9 -40.83 0.35 0.12
CA LEU A 9 -41.32 -0.21 1.38
C LEU A 9 -40.25 -1.05 2.05
N PHE A 10 -39.75 -0.55 3.16
CA PHE A 10 -38.74 -1.23 3.98
C PHE A 10 -39.40 -2.40 4.73
N ASP A 11 -39.19 -3.61 4.22
CA ASP A 11 -39.52 -4.85 4.92
C ASP A 11 -38.30 -5.25 5.77
N GLY A 12 -38.39 -5.04 7.08
CA GLY A 12 -37.30 -5.32 8.02
C GLY A 12 -36.84 -6.77 8.00
N ASP A 13 -37.78 -7.72 7.97
CA ASP A 13 -37.45 -9.15 8.00
C ASP A 13 -36.81 -9.60 6.71
N ALA A 14 -37.32 -9.16 5.56
CA ALA A 14 -36.72 -9.46 4.26
C ALA A 14 -35.34 -8.79 4.11
N SER A 15 -35.14 -7.62 4.69
CA SER A 15 -33.87 -6.94 4.71
C SER A 15 -32.82 -7.66 5.57
N GLU A 16 -33.19 -8.17 6.74
CA GLU A 16 -32.28 -8.96 7.58
C GLU A 16 -31.81 -10.25 6.89
N VAL A 17 -32.72 -10.93 6.18
CA VAL A 17 -32.36 -12.14 5.41
C VAL A 17 -31.34 -11.80 4.32
N LYS A 18 -31.57 -10.69 3.59
CA LYS A 18 -30.64 -10.23 2.55
C LYS A 18 -29.28 -9.82 3.12
N VAL A 19 -29.25 -9.14 4.26
CA VAL A 19 -27.99 -8.75 4.92
C VAL A 19 -27.21 -9.98 5.37
N LYS A 20 -27.87 -10.98 5.94
CA LYS A 20 -27.22 -12.24 6.33
C LYS A 20 -26.68 -12.99 5.11
N ALA A 21 -27.46 -13.07 4.03
CA ALA A 21 -27.02 -13.70 2.78
C ALA A 21 -25.82 -12.97 2.16
N LEU A 22 -25.83 -11.64 2.16
CA LEU A 22 -24.71 -10.82 1.69
C LEU A 22 -23.45 -11.05 2.54
N ALA A 23 -23.58 -11.06 3.85
CA ALA A 23 -22.46 -11.30 4.76
C ALA A 23 -21.84 -12.69 4.57
N GLU A 24 -22.66 -13.71 4.30
CA GLU A 24 -22.18 -15.06 4.00
C GLU A 24 -21.49 -15.13 2.64
N ALA A 25 -22.07 -14.52 1.59
CA ALA A 25 -21.44 -14.44 0.28
C ALA A 25 -20.09 -13.71 0.32
N ASP A 26 -20.01 -12.60 1.05
CA ASP A 26 -18.77 -11.85 1.24
C ASP A 26 -17.71 -12.67 1.99
N ARG A 27 -18.11 -13.47 3.00
CA ARG A 27 -17.20 -14.40 3.68
C ARG A 27 -16.67 -15.46 2.72
N GLN A 28 -17.53 -16.03 1.88
CA GLN A 28 -17.14 -17.03 0.90
C GLN A 28 -16.17 -16.46 -0.13
N ILE A 29 -16.45 -15.27 -0.67
CA ILE A 29 -15.56 -14.56 -1.59
C ILE A 29 -14.19 -14.33 -0.96
N ARG A 30 -14.14 -13.86 0.30
CA ARG A 30 -12.85 -13.65 1.00
C ARG A 30 -12.07 -14.96 1.20
N ASN A 31 -12.74 -16.05 1.49
CA ASN A 31 -12.08 -17.36 1.63
C ASN A 31 -11.55 -17.86 0.28
N CYS A 32 -12.34 -17.80 -0.79
CA CYS A 32 -11.89 -18.14 -2.13
C CYS A 32 -10.70 -17.29 -2.58
N ASN A 33 -10.77 -15.97 -2.37
CA ASN A 33 -9.67 -15.06 -2.70
C ASN A 33 -8.41 -15.40 -1.91
N ARG A 34 -8.54 -15.74 -0.63
CA ARG A 34 -7.40 -16.17 0.19
C ARG A 34 -6.76 -17.46 -0.34
N GLU A 35 -7.57 -18.44 -0.72
CA GLU A 35 -7.08 -19.69 -1.31
C GLU A 35 -6.37 -19.44 -2.64
N LEU A 36 -6.95 -18.62 -3.50
CA LEU A 36 -6.33 -18.23 -4.77
C LEU A 36 -4.98 -17.56 -4.55
N LEU A 37 -4.90 -16.58 -3.64
CA LEU A 37 -3.66 -15.86 -3.34
C LEU A 37 -2.58 -16.78 -2.76
N VAL A 38 -2.94 -17.74 -1.91
CA VAL A 38 -1.99 -18.70 -1.35
C VAL A 38 -1.48 -19.67 -2.41
N ASN A 39 -2.36 -20.13 -3.30
CA ASN A 39 -2.00 -21.07 -4.36
C ASN A 39 -1.21 -20.41 -5.52
N ASP A 40 -1.34 -19.09 -5.70
CA ASP A 40 -0.63 -18.35 -6.76
C ASP A 40 0.81 -17.97 -6.36
N ILE A 41 1.19 -18.19 -5.11
CA ILE A 41 2.57 -18.00 -4.67
C ILE A 41 3.41 -19.16 -5.23
N ASP A 42 4.17 -18.88 -6.28
CA ASP A 42 5.18 -19.80 -6.80
C ASP A 42 6.42 -19.81 -5.91
N PRO A 43 6.68 -20.88 -5.15
CA PRO A 43 7.86 -20.97 -4.29
C PRO A 43 9.18 -20.84 -5.06
N GLY A 44 9.19 -21.16 -6.35
CA GLY A 44 10.38 -21.05 -7.21
C GLY A 44 10.80 -19.60 -7.48
N ARG A 45 9.90 -18.64 -7.26
CA ARG A 45 10.21 -17.21 -7.40
C ARG A 45 10.89 -16.63 -6.17
N VAL A 46 10.93 -17.35 -5.06
CA VAL A 46 11.54 -16.89 -3.81
C VAL A 46 12.84 -17.67 -3.55
N ARG A 47 13.93 -16.95 -3.37
CA ARG A 47 15.23 -17.56 -3.09
C ARG A 47 15.26 -18.22 -1.69
N PRO A 48 16.13 -19.22 -1.47
CA PRO A 48 16.26 -19.88 -0.19
C PRO A 48 16.57 -18.90 0.96
N ALA A 49 16.17 -19.26 2.18
CA ALA A 49 16.33 -18.42 3.36
C ALA A 49 17.79 -18.00 3.63
N SER A 50 18.77 -18.84 3.25
CA SER A 50 20.20 -18.51 3.34
C SER A 50 20.58 -17.23 2.59
N ASP A 51 19.95 -16.99 1.44
CA ASP A 51 20.27 -15.85 0.59
C ASP A 51 19.74 -14.53 1.19
N TRP A 52 18.76 -14.61 2.10
CA TRP A 52 18.18 -13.45 2.78
C TRP A 52 18.99 -12.99 3.99
N VAL A 53 19.80 -13.86 4.61
CA VAL A 53 20.57 -13.53 5.82
C VAL A 53 21.38 -12.24 5.67
N PRO A 54 22.08 -11.97 4.55
CA PRO A 54 22.89 -10.74 4.40
C PRO A 54 22.09 -9.44 4.40
N ILE A 55 20.79 -9.51 4.06
CA ILE A 55 19.93 -8.32 3.93
C ILE A 55 18.93 -8.16 5.07
N THR A 56 18.83 -9.11 6.01
CA THR A 56 17.87 -9.04 7.12
C THR A 56 18.33 -8.15 8.29
N ARG A 57 19.54 -7.61 8.24
CA ARG A 57 20.02 -6.69 9.27
C ARG A 57 19.43 -5.30 9.04
N LEU A 58 18.32 -4.99 9.74
CA LEU A 58 17.59 -3.73 9.63
C LEU A 58 17.84 -2.79 10.83
N SER A 59 18.79 -3.09 11.71
CA SER A 59 19.12 -2.27 12.89
C SER A 59 20.64 -2.27 13.18
N GLY A 60 21.12 -1.22 13.84
CA GLY A 60 22.53 -1.00 14.21
C GLY A 60 23.36 -0.37 13.08
N HIS A 61 24.63 -0.08 13.36
CA HIS A 61 25.59 0.63 12.46
C HIS A 61 25.76 0.04 11.05
N ARG A 62 25.36 -1.21 10.84
CA ARG A 62 25.43 -1.89 9.53
C ARG A 62 24.03 -2.23 8.99
N ALA A 63 23.00 -1.54 9.49
CA ALA A 63 21.66 -1.71 8.98
C ALA A 63 21.55 -1.25 7.52
N LEU A 64 20.83 -2.04 6.71
CA LEU A 64 20.51 -1.61 5.37
C LEU A 64 19.43 -0.53 5.40
N ARG A 65 19.58 0.49 4.57
CA ARG A 65 18.49 1.45 4.33
C ARG A 65 17.31 0.72 3.68
N LEU A 66 16.09 1.18 3.95
CA LEU A 66 14.87 0.54 3.44
C LEU A 66 14.90 0.37 1.91
N ARG A 67 15.34 1.38 1.18
CA ARG A 67 15.49 1.30 -0.28
C ARG A 67 16.43 0.17 -0.69
N GLU A 68 17.60 0.09 -0.06
CA GLU A 68 18.58 -0.95 -0.37
C GLU A 68 18.07 -2.35 -0.03
N PHE A 69 17.34 -2.49 1.09
CA PHE A 69 16.65 -3.74 1.44
C PHE A 69 15.64 -4.15 0.36
N ILE A 70 14.80 -3.21 -0.10
CA ILE A 70 13.80 -3.47 -1.14
C ILE A 70 14.49 -3.84 -2.46
N ASP A 71 15.55 -3.14 -2.85
CA ASP A 71 16.28 -3.39 -4.09
C ASP A 71 16.90 -4.79 -4.10
N ARG A 72 17.63 -5.14 -3.06
CA ARG A 72 18.25 -6.46 -2.91
C ARG A 72 17.20 -7.56 -2.73
N GLY A 73 16.18 -7.31 -1.92
CA GLY A 73 15.08 -8.23 -1.67
C GLY A 73 14.26 -8.53 -2.93
N SER A 74 14.08 -7.54 -3.81
CA SER A 74 13.38 -7.74 -5.09
C SER A 74 14.05 -8.79 -5.96
N ALA A 75 15.39 -8.82 -5.97
CA ALA A 75 16.17 -9.86 -6.66
C ALA A 75 16.03 -11.24 -6.01
N LEU A 76 15.69 -11.29 -4.74
CA LEU A 76 15.46 -12.53 -3.98
C LEU A 76 13.99 -13.00 -3.99
N GLY A 77 13.09 -12.25 -4.63
CA GLY A 77 11.67 -12.58 -4.72
C GLY A 77 10.78 -11.87 -3.72
N LEU A 78 11.20 -10.73 -3.15
CA LEU A 78 10.41 -9.95 -2.18
C LEU A 78 9.03 -9.58 -2.71
N LEU A 79 8.93 -9.15 -3.96
CA LEU A 79 7.65 -8.78 -4.59
C LEU A 79 6.74 -9.99 -4.82
N ALA A 80 7.29 -11.17 -5.06
CA ALA A 80 6.53 -12.40 -5.13
C ALA A 80 6.03 -12.85 -3.75
N LEU A 81 6.88 -12.71 -2.72
CA LEU A 81 6.53 -13.04 -1.34
C LEU A 81 5.52 -12.04 -0.73
N ARG A 82 5.59 -10.78 -1.13
CA ARG A 82 4.71 -9.69 -0.69
C ARG A 82 4.17 -8.96 -1.91
N PRO A 83 3.10 -9.44 -2.53
CA PRO A 83 2.59 -8.88 -3.79
C PRO A 83 1.83 -7.57 -3.61
N VAL A 84 1.34 -7.27 -2.41
CA VAL A 84 0.55 -6.08 -2.11
C VAL A 84 1.35 -5.13 -1.22
N TRP A 85 1.47 -3.88 -1.66
CA TRP A 85 2.20 -2.81 -0.99
C TRP A 85 1.29 -1.62 -0.77
N LEU A 86 1.18 -1.16 0.47
CA LEU A 86 0.43 0.04 0.85
C LEU A 86 1.43 1.12 1.26
N MET A 87 1.41 2.25 0.56
CA MET A 87 2.29 3.38 0.86
C MET A 87 1.77 4.66 0.19
N THR A 88 2.21 5.79 0.66
CA THR A 88 1.97 7.07 -0.02
C THR A 88 2.82 7.16 -1.29
N PRO A 89 2.42 7.96 -2.30
CA PRO A 89 3.21 8.15 -3.51
C PRO A 89 4.62 8.71 -3.24
N ASP A 90 4.76 9.54 -2.23
CA ASP A 90 6.05 10.09 -1.80
C ASP A 90 6.98 8.98 -1.29
N VAL A 91 6.50 8.15 -0.36
CA VAL A 91 7.26 6.99 0.12
C VAL A 91 7.62 6.06 -1.06
N ALA A 92 6.67 5.80 -1.97
CA ALA A 92 6.93 4.98 -3.15
C ALA A 92 8.07 5.55 -4.01
N SER A 93 8.12 6.88 -4.18
CA SER A 93 9.18 7.53 -4.95
C SER A 93 10.57 7.40 -4.33
N ARG A 94 10.64 7.43 -2.99
CA ARG A 94 11.89 7.36 -2.21
C ARG A 94 12.44 5.94 -2.08
N VAL A 95 11.57 4.96 -1.86
CA VAL A 95 12.00 3.59 -1.50
C VAL A 95 11.97 2.60 -2.65
N LEU A 96 11.16 2.81 -3.66
CA LEU A 96 11.05 1.90 -4.80
C LEU A 96 11.96 2.32 -5.96
N GLN A 97 12.50 1.33 -6.66
CA GLN A 97 13.27 1.57 -7.89
C GLN A 97 12.42 2.30 -8.94
N PRO A 98 12.99 3.23 -9.71
CA PRO A 98 12.33 3.86 -10.86
C PRO A 98 12.30 2.90 -12.06
N LYS A 99 11.63 1.76 -11.89
CA LYS A 99 11.52 0.71 -12.90
C LYS A 99 10.12 0.72 -13.51
N PRO A 100 9.97 0.90 -14.82
CA PRO A 100 8.67 0.83 -15.48
C PRO A 100 8.01 -0.52 -15.26
N GLY A 101 6.72 -0.53 -14.93
CA GLY A 101 5.95 -1.75 -14.74
C GLY A 101 6.46 -2.66 -13.62
N LEU A 102 7.04 -2.08 -12.57
CA LEU A 102 7.47 -2.81 -11.37
C LEU A 102 6.31 -3.57 -10.72
N PHE A 103 5.13 -2.97 -10.75
CA PHE A 103 3.86 -3.57 -10.32
C PHE A 103 2.93 -3.79 -11.51
N ASP A 104 2.08 -4.79 -11.41
CA ASP A 104 1.06 -5.02 -12.42
C ASP A 104 -0.02 -3.95 -12.35
N THR A 105 -0.45 -3.59 -11.14
CA THR A 105 -1.53 -2.62 -10.91
C THR A 105 -1.16 -1.67 -9.79
N VAL A 106 -1.45 -0.39 -9.99
CA VAL A 106 -1.50 0.61 -8.92
C VAL A 106 -2.96 1.03 -8.71
N ILE A 107 -3.35 1.16 -7.47
CA ILE A 107 -4.68 1.62 -7.06
C ILE A 107 -4.48 2.90 -6.27
N PHE A 108 -5.04 4.00 -6.76
CA PHE A 108 -5.14 5.24 -6.01
C PHE A 108 -6.50 5.30 -5.34
N ASP A 109 -6.48 5.31 -4.02
CA ASP A 109 -7.67 5.54 -3.21
C ASP A 109 -7.71 6.99 -2.75
N GLU A 110 -8.90 7.57 -2.63
CA GLU A 110 -9.11 8.99 -2.31
C GLU A 110 -8.32 9.95 -3.24
N ALA A 111 -8.26 9.61 -4.52
CA ALA A 111 -7.43 10.32 -5.51
C ALA A 111 -7.82 11.79 -5.72
N SER A 112 -9.07 12.17 -5.40
CA SER A 112 -9.53 13.56 -5.44
C SER A 112 -8.74 14.51 -4.53
N GLN A 113 -8.12 13.97 -3.48
CA GLN A 113 -7.33 14.74 -2.50
C GLN A 113 -5.85 14.84 -2.86
N MET A 114 -5.41 14.21 -3.95
CA MET A 114 -3.99 14.14 -4.32
C MET A 114 -3.70 14.95 -5.59
N PRO A 115 -2.70 15.84 -5.58
CA PRO A 115 -2.19 16.48 -6.78
C PRO A 115 -1.68 15.45 -7.80
N VAL A 116 -1.94 15.67 -9.09
CA VAL A 116 -1.60 14.70 -10.15
C VAL A 116 -0.09 14.46 -10.25
N GLU A 117 0.72 15.49 -9.99
CA GLU A 117 2.19 15.41 -9.99
C GLU A 117 2.73 14.39 -8.99
N TYR A 118 2.08 14.20 -7.84
CA TYR A 118 2.45 13.18 -6.87
C TYR A 118 2.13 11.75 -7.34
N ALA A 119 1.18 11.59 -8.24
CA ALA A 119 0.85 10.28 -8.79
C ALA A 119 1.89 9.77 -9.79
N LEU A 120 2.61 10.66 -10.48
CA LEU A 120 3.49 10.33 -11.60
C LEU A 120 4.53 9.24 -11.28
N PRO A 121 5.24 9.28 -10.13
CA PRO A 121 6.20 8.23 -9.78
C PRO A 121 5.57 6.84 -9.65
N SER A 122 4.35 6.76 -9.13
CA SER A 122 3.61 5.49 -8.99
C SER A 122 3.06 5.02 -10.33
N LEU A 123 2.53 5.92 -11.16
CA LEU A 123 2.08 5.64 -12.51
C LEU A 123 3.18 5.04 -13.37
N PHE A 124 4.38 5.60 -13.31
CA PHE A 124 5.54 5.09 -14.05
C PHE A 124 5.90 3.64 -13.68
N ARG A 125 5.66 3.23 -12.44
CA ARG A 125 5.98 1.90 -11.91
C ARG A 125 4.89 0.85 -12.16
N SER A 126 3.77 1.21 -12.78
CA SER A 126 2.62 0.31 -12.97
C SER A 126 2.32 0.06 -14.44
N LYS A 127 1.63 -1.05 -14.73
CA LYS A 127 1.09 -1.37 -16.05
C LYS A 127 -0.38 -1.01 -16.17
N ILE A 128 -1.13 -1.17 -15.07
CA ILE A 128 -2.56 -0.89 -14.97
C ILE A 128 -2.77 0.10 -13.84
N VAL A 129 -3.69 1.03 -14.03
CA VAL A 129 -4.06 2.06 -13.07
C VAL A 129 -5.54 1.98 -12.75
N VAL A 130 -5.84 1.94 -11.47
CA VAL A 130 -7.20 2.05 -10.94
C VAL A 130 -7.26 3.31 -10.09
N VAL A 131 -8.26 4.13 -10.31
CA VAL A 131 -8.45 5.40 -9.58
C VAL A 131 -9.81 5.35 -8.89
N SER A 132 -9.80 5.52 -7.58
CA SER A 132 -10.97 5.69 -6.74
C SER A 132 -10.93 7.07 -6.10
N GLY A 133 -12.03 7.80 -6.16
CA GLY A 133 -12.13 9.13 -5.57
C GLY A 133 -13.51 9.72 -5.79
N ASP A 134 -13.85 10.73 -5.01
CA ASP A 134 -15.12 11.46 -5.10
C ASP A 134 -14.83 12.90 -5.55
N GLU A 135 -15.27 13.26 -6.75
CA GLU A 135 -15.12 14.61 -7.32
C GLU A 135 -15.86 15.71 -6.53
N LYS A 136 -16.79 15.31 -5.64
CA LYS A 136 -17.53 16.25 -4.78
C LYS A 136 -16.81 16.54 -3.45
N GLN A 137 -15.73 15.81 -3.17
CA GLN A 137 -14.88 16.11 -2.02
C GLN A 137 -14.00 17.33 -2.28
N MET A 138 -13.48 17.92 -1.21
CA MET A 138 -12.60 19.09 -1.33
C MET A 138 -11.34 18.75 -2.13
N PRO A 139 -10.92 19.64 -3.05
CA PRO A 139 -9.68 19.45 -3.79
C PRO A 139 -8.46 19.45 -2.84
N PRO A 140 -7.30 18.98 -3.30
CA PRO A 140 -6.08 19.00 -2.52
C PRO A 140 -5.78 20.38 -1.97
N THR A 141 -5.53 20.48 -0.66
CA THR A 141 -5.14 21.74 -0.03
C THR A 141 -3.64 21.70 0.26
N SER A 142 -2.91 22.73 -0.17
CA SER A 142 -1.47 22.87 0.09
C SER A 142 -1.11 23.02 1.58
N PHE A 143 -2.11 23.27 2.43
CA PHE A 143 -1.89 23.49 3.86
C PHE A 143 -1.36 22.27 4.61
N PHE A 144 -1.70 21.07 4.18
CA PHE A 144 -1.23 19.83 4.80
C PHE A 144 0.06 19.29 4.16
N ALA A 145 0.36 19.66 2.93
CA ALA A 145 1.53 19.16 2.21
C ALA A 145 2.85 19.55 2.90
N SER A 146 2.98 20.80 3.34
CA SER A 146 4.20 21.31 3.99
C SER A 146 4.47 20.72 5.38
N LYS A 147 3.42 20.23 6.07
CA LYS A 147 3.55 19.67 7.41
C LYS A 147 3.98 18.19 7.37
N VAL A 148 3.52 17.46 6.36
CA VAL A 148 3.92 16.05 6.16
C VAL A 148 5.35 15.94 5.68
N GLU A 149 5.83 16.88 4.83
CA GLU A 149 7.23 16.89 4.39
C GLU A 149 8.23 17.05 5.53
N ASN A 150 7.90 17.85 6.55
CA ASN A 150 8.80 18.08 7.69
C ASN A 150 8.83 16.91 8.69
N ASP A 151 7.68 16.25 8.92
CA ASP A 151 7.59 15.15 9.88
C ASP A 151 8.17 13.84 9.31
N GLU A 152 8.02 13.60 8.00
CA GLU A 152 8.54 12.38 7.36
C GLU A 152 10.04 12.45 7.07
N ALA A 153 10.60 13.63 6.80
CA ALA A 153 12.04 13.82 6.64
C ALA A 153 12.80 13.45 7.93
N ALA A 154 12.26 13.79 9.09
CA ALA A 154 12.85 13.47 10.38
C ALA A 154 12.86 11.97 10.71
N ILE A 155 11.92 11.20 10.16
CA ILE A 155 11.84 9.75 10.39
C ILE A 155 12.81 8.96 9.51
N PHE A 156 13.15 9.48 8.32
CA PHE A 156 14.00 8.77 7.36
C PHE A 156 15.48 9.14 7.42
N ASP A 157 15.82 10.31 7.92
CA ASP A 157 17.22 10.76 8.00
C ASP A 157 17.94 10.28 9.25
N GLY A 158 17.44 9.38 10.06
CA GLY A 158 18.13 8.68 11.14
C GLY A 158 19.35 9.42 11.70
N GLU A 159 19.24 10.71 12.01
CA GLU A 159 20.22 11.42 12.81
C GLU A 159 20.14 10.83 14.22
N GLU A 160 21.04 9.89 14.49
CA GLU A 160 21.33 9.57 15.89
C GLU A 160 21.81 10.86 16.57
N PRO A 161 21.29 11.18 17.76
CA PRO A 161 21.83 12.29 18.52
C PRO A 161 23.33 12.01 18.71
N GLU A 162 24.17 12.94 18.30
CA GLU A 162 25.59 12.93 18.68
C GLU A 162 25.65 12.88 20.20
N ASP A 163 26.02 11.71 20.73
CA ASP A 163 26.40 11.59 22.12
C ASP A 163 27.53 12.58 22.36
N ALA A 164 27.20 13.65 23.07
CA ALA A 164 28.14 14.57 23.59
C ALA A 164 29.16 13.76 24.40
N ALA A 165 30.34 13.55 23.79
CA ALA A 165 31.48 13.05 24.50
C ALA A 165 31.76 13.99 25.64
N SER A 166 31.46 13.56 26.84
CA SER A 166 31.88 14.16 28.08
C SER A 166 33.40 14.29 28.10
N GLU A 167 33.87 15.50 28.15
CA GLU A 167 35.16 15.85 28.69
C GLU A 167 35.20 15.45 30.17
N GLU A 168 36.14 14.62 30.54
CA GLU A 168 37.05 14.70 31.67
C GLU A 168 38.03 13.53 31.65
#